data_22345e9d7567c3f0f6cb60abef092b8c
#
_entry.id   22345e9d7567c3f0f6cb60abef092b8c
#
_cell.length_a   1.000
_cell.length_b   1.000
_cell.length_c   1.000
_cell.angle_alpha   90.00
_cell.angle_beta   90.00
_cell.angle_gamma   90.00
#
_symmetry.space_group_name_H-M   'P 1'
#
loop_
_entity.id
_entity.type
_entity.pdbx_description
1 polymer ?
#
loop_
_entity_poly.entity_id
_entity_poly.type
_entity_poly.pdbx_seq_one_letter_code
_entity_poly.pdbx_strand_id
1 'polypeptide(L)'
;TRRSSDLTIIAWSFPRNDLALGQIADQIGLALRDEVSDLEAAGIAAIQVDEPALRELLPLDADRHADYLNWSVGSFRLATSSVRPDTQIHTHLCYSEFGQIIDAIKGLDADVTSIEAARSKMEVVPELAEAGFDHGIGPGVWDIHAPRVPSTEELVELIGLAADAVPVSRLWVNPDCGLKTRGYEETKASLDNLVSATRQVRAQRGLEA
;
A
#
# COMPACT_ATOMS: atom_id res chain seq x y z
N THR A 1 -12.54 -5.92 0.22
CA THR A 1 -11.15 -5.89 -0.31
C THR A 1 -10.58 -7.29 -0.30
N ARG A 2 -9.94 -7.70 -1.36
CA ARG A 2 -9.20 -8.96 -1.49
C ARG A 2 -7.74 -8.66 -1.83
N ARG A 3 -6.81 -9.42 -1.27
CA ARG A 3 -5.38 -9.26 -1.45
C ARG A 3 -4.84 -10.33 -2.39
N SER A 4 -4.06 -9.94 -3.37
CA SER A 4 -3.29 -10.80 -4.27
C SER A 4 -1.79 -10.69 -4.00
N SER A 5 -0.98 -11.53 -4.62
CA SER A 5 0.46 -11.63 -4.35
C SER A 5 1.26 -10.59 -5.14
N ASP A 6 2.48 -10.39 -4.68
CA ASP A 6 3.41 -9.33 -5.07
C ASP A 6 4.27 -9.73 -6.26
N LEU A 7 4.65 -8.77 -7.10
CA LEU A 7 5.48 -9.00 -8.29
C LEU A 7 6.99 -8.87 -7.99
N THR A 8 7.39 -7.83 -7.27
CA THR A 8 8.82 -7.63 -6.93
C THR A 8 9.35 -8.66 -5.95
N ILE A 9 8.50 -9.29 -5.14
CA ILE A 9 8.89 -10.31 -4.15
C ILE A 9 9.49 -11.58 -4.78
N ILE A 10 9.32 -11.79 -6.09
CA ILE A 10 9.97 -12.92 -6.78
C ILE A 10 11.49 -12.94 -6.59
N ALA A 11 12.12 -11.77 -6.41
CA ALA A 11 13.55 -11.69 -6.17
C ALA A 11 13.96 -12.26 -4.81
N TRP A 12 13.03 -12.45 -3.88
CA TRP A 12 13.25 -13.14 -2.60
C TRP A 12 12.98 -14.64 -2.67
N SER A 13 12.49 -15.10 -3.81
CA SER A 13 12.26 -16.53 -4.09
C SER A 13 13.47 -17.16 -4.77
N PHE A 14 13.29 -18.33 -5.34
CA PHE A 14 14.28 -19.02 -6.17
C PHE A 14 13.89 -18.88 -7.65
N PRO A 15 14.08 -17.69 -8.27
CA PRO A 15 13.73 -17.52 -9.67
C PRO A 15 14.65 -18.37 -10.55
N ARG A 16 14.13 -18.79 -11.69
CA ARG A 16 14.93 -19.47 -12.71
C ARG A 16 16.02 -18.52 -13.22
N ASN A 17 17.19 -19.07 -13.56
CA ASN A 17 18.38 -18.28 -13.91
C ASN A 17 18.61 -18.08 -15.42
N ASP A 18 17.72 -18.63 -16.25
CA ASP A 18 17.77 -18.53 -17.71
C ASP A 18 16.86 -17.41 -18.27
N LEU A 19 16.12 -16.70 -17.42
CA LEU A 19 15.31 -15.54 -17.76
C LEU A 19 15.68 -14.34 -16.88
N ALA A 20 15.52 -13.13 -17.43
CA ALA A 20 15.63 -11.92 -16.66
C ALA A 20 14.45 -11.77 -15.67
N LEU A 21 14.69 -11.12 -14.51
CA LEU A 21 13.65 -10.95 -13.49
C LEU A 21 12.39 -10.23 -14.03
N GLY A 22 12.55 -9.22 -14.87
CA GLY A 22 11.41 -8.54 -15.51
C GLY A 22 10.56 -9.48 -16.36
N GLN A 23 11.17 -10.40 -17.10
CA GLN A 23 10.42 -11.40 -17.89
C GLN A 23 9.64 -12.38 -16.99
N ILE A 24 10.21 -12.74 -15.84
CA ILE A 24 9.52 -13.58 -14.86
C ILE A 24 8.38 -12.81 -14.22
N ALA A 25 8.61 -11.53 -13.85
CA ALA A 25 7.59 -10.64 -13.30
C ALA A 25 6.41 -10.47 -14.25
N ASP A 26 6.65 -10.31 -15.56
CA ASP A 26 5.59 -10.22 -16.56
C ASP A 26 4.75 -11.50 -16.64
N GLN A 27 5.38 -12.67 -16.56
CA GLN A 27 4.66 -13.96 -16.54
C GLN A 27 3.76 -14.09 -15.30
N ILE A 28 4.26 -13.66 -14.14
CA ILE A 28 3.47 -13.62 -12.90
C ILE A 28 2.38 -12.55 -13.01
N GLY A 29 2.69 -11.39 -13.57
CA GLY A 29 1.72 -10.32 -13.83
C GLY A 29 0.54 -10.79 -14.68
N LEU A 30 0.78 -11.60 -15.71
CA LEU A 30 -0.28 -12.20 -16.51
C LEU A 30 -1.15 -13.18 -15.70
N ALA A 31 -0.54 -14.00 -14.84
CA ALA A 31 -1.30 -14.91 -13.98
C ALA A 31 -2.13 -14.14 -12.93
N LEU A 32 -1.55 -13.08 -12.34
CA LEU A 32 -2.26 -12.21 -11.40
C LEU A 32 -3.40 -11.43 -12.07
N ARG A 33 -3.23 -11.03 -13.34
CA ARG A 33 -4.28 -10.37 -14.10
C ARG A 33 -5.53 -11.25 -14.22
N ASP A 34 -5.34 -12.55 -14.43
CA ASP A 34 -6.45 -13.49 -14.49
C ASP A 34 -7.15 -13.59 -13.12
N GLU A 35 -6.38 -13.66 -12.01
CA GLU A 35 -6.95 -13.64 -10.65
C GLU A 35 -7.69 -12.33 -10.36
N VAL A 36 -7.12 -11.19 -10.73
CA VAL A 36 -7.76 -9.87 -10.56
C VAL A 36 -9.07 -9.80 -11.33
N SER A 37 -9.11 -10.33 -12.55
CA SER A 37 -10.34 -10.43 -13.37
C SER A 37 -11.41 -11.32 -12.70
N ASP A 38 -11.01 -12.46 -12.14
CA ASP A 38 -11.91 -13.38 -11.44
C ASP A 38 -12.48 -12.75 -10.16
N LEU A 39 -11.66 -12.00 -9.42
CA LEU A 39 -12.10 -11.26 -8.23
C LEU A 39 -13.13 -10.18 -8.59
N GLU A 40 -12.88 -9.43 -9.65
CA GLU A 40 -13.84 -8.44 -10.16
C GLU A 40 -15.14 -9.11 -10.61
N ALA A 41 -15.08 -10.21 -11.36
CA ALA A 41 -16.24 -10.96 -11.80
C ALA A 41 -17.05 -11.53 -10.62
N ALA A 42 -16.39 -11.82 -9.48
CA ALA A 42 -17.04 -12.21 -8.24
C ALA A 42 -17.67 -11.03 -7.47
N GLY A 43 -17.60 -9.81 -7.99
CA GLY A 43 -18.21 -8.61 -7.40
C GLY A 43 -17.33 -7.91 -6.35
N ILE A 44 -16.04 -8.15 -6.32
CA ILE A 44 -15.10 -7.45 -5.44
C ILE A 44 -14.83 -6.04 -6.02
N ALA A 45 -15.19 -5.01 -5.28
CA ALA A 45 -15.09 -3.62 -5.72
C ALA A 45 -13.73 -2.96 -5.41
N ALA A 46 -12.92 -3.53 -4.52
CA ALA A 46 -11.59 -3.05 -4.20
C ALA A 46 -10.62 -4.24 -4.08
N ILE A 47 -9.62 -4.28 -4.95
CA ILE A 47 -8.63 -5.36 -5.06
C ILE A 47 -7.27 -4.78 -4.72
N GLN A 48 -6.55 -5.42 -3.82
CA GLN A 48 -5.20 -4.98 -3.43
C GLN A 48 -4.16 -5.93 -4.01
N VAL A 49 -3.22 -5.36 -4.77
CA VAL A 49 -2.01 -6.02 -5.27
C VAL A 49 -0.82 -5.35 -4.59
N ASP A 50 -0.10 -6.08 -3.76
CA ASP A 50 0.97 -5.52 -2.95
C ASP A 50 2.30 -5.45 -3.71
N GLU A 51 3.10 -4.42 -3.42
CA GLU A 51 4.48 -4.25 -3.89
C GLU A 51 5.44 -3.94 -2.73
N PRO A 52 5.56 -4.83 -1.73
CA PRO A 52 6.30 -4.54 -0.51
C PRO A 52 7.79 -4.40 -0.73
N ALA A 53 8.35 -4.98 -1.78
CA ALA A 53 9.77 -5.05 -2.04
C ALA A 53 10.27 -4.01 -3.05
N LEU A 54 9.42 -3.13 -3.57
CA LEU A 54 9.77 -2.17 -4.61
C LEU A 54 10.99 -1.30 -4.22
N ARG A 55 11.05 -0.82 -2.98
CA ARG A 55 12.17 -0.01 -2.48
C ARG A 55 13.38 -0.87 -2.10
N GLU A 56 13.16 -1.99 -1.41
CA GLU A 56 14.21 -2.84 -0.87
C GLU A 56 15.06 -3.52 -1.90
N LEU A 57 14.49 -3.83 -3.05
CA LEU A 57 15.17 -4.48 -4.15
C LEU A 57 15.76 -3.50 -5.17
N LEU A 58 15.70 -2.20 -4.87
CA LEU A 58 16.36 -1.20 -5.71
C LEU A 58 17.84 -1.55 -5.81
N PRO A 59 18.39 -1.73 -7.02
CA PRO A 59 19.80 -2.09 -7.20
C PRO A 59 20.74 -1.10 -6.51
N LEU A 60 21.86 -1.59 -5.96
CA LEU A 60 22.89 -0.73 -5.39
C LEU A 60 23.56 0.17 -6.45
N ASP A 61 23.59 -0.31 -7.70
CA ASP A 61 24.11 0.43 -8.85
C ASP A 61 22.98 1.33 -9.41
N ALA A 62 23.17 2.64 -9.30
CA ALA A 62 22.21 3.65 -9.74
C ALA A 62 21.88 3.56 -11.24
N ASP A 63 22.84 3.15 -12.07
CA ASP A 63 22.62 3.00 -13.52
C ASP A 63 21.57 1.91 -13.84
N ARG A 64 21.28 1.03 -12.90
CA ARG A 64 20.29 -0.04 -13.03
C ARG A 64 18.91 0.33 -12.46
N HIS A 65 18.75 1.48 -11.81
CA HIS A 65 17.49 1.89 -11.20
C HIS A 65 16.36 2.03 -12.23
N ALA A 66 16.64 2.70 -13.34
CA ALA A 66 15.65 2.93 -14.38
C ALA A 66 15.09 1.62 -14.97
N ASP A 67 15.97 0.67 -15.27
CA ASP A 67 15.56 -0.64 -15.79
C ASP A 67 14.72 -1.43 -14.76
N TYR A 68 15.18 -1.47 -13.51
CA TYR A 68 14.48 -2.12 -12.42
C TYR A 68 13.08 -1.53 -12.18
N LEU A 69 12.97 -0.20 -12.06
CA LEU A 69 11.70 0.48 -11.81
C LEU A 69 10.76 0.34 -13.01
N ASN A 70 11.27 0.39 -14.23
CA ASN A 70 10.46 0.22 -15.44
C ASN A 70 9.78 -1.15 -15.49
N TRP A 71 10.52 -2.25 -15.28
CA TRP A 71 9.88 -3.56 -15.33
C TRP A 71 8.96 -3.80 -14.11
N SER A 72 9.32 -3.31 -12.92
CA SER A 72 8.50 -3.46 -11.72
C SER A 72 7.13 -2.78 -11.90
N VAL A 73 7.14 -1.51 -12.33
CA VAL A 73 5.92 -0.75 -12.62
C VAL A 73 5.14 -1.38 -13.78
N GLY A 74 5.83 -1.78 -14.85
CA GLY A 74 5.20 -2.41 -16.01
C GLY A 74 4.46 -3.70 -15.67
N SER A 75 5.09 -4.57 -14.87
CA SER A 75 4.49 -5.84 -14.45
C SER A 75 3.29 -5.64 -13.51
N PHE A 76 3.35 -4.64 -12.60
CA PHE A 76 2.20 -4.28 -11.77
C PHE A 76 1.01 -3.79 -12.63
N ARG A 77 1.26 -2.88 -13.56
CA ARG A 77 0.23 -2.39 -14.48
C ARG A 77 -0.34 -3.50 -15.36
N LEU A 78 0.50 -4.46 -15.74
CA LEU A 78 0.05 -5.65 -16.47
C LEU A 78 -0.92 -6.48 -15.62
N ALA A 79 -0.60 -6.72 -14.34
CA ALA A 79 -1.44 -7.47 -13.42
C ALA A 79 -2.79 -6.80 -13.16
N THR A 80 -2.85 -5.48 -13.19
CA THR A 80 -4.06 -4.69 -12.88
C THR A 80 -4.80 -4.18 -14.13
N SER A 81 -4.32 -4.52 -15.34
CA SER A 81 -4.80 -3.94 -16.60
C SER A 81 -6.19 -4.38 -17.05
N SER A 82 -6.78 -5.40 -16.43
CA SER A 82 -8.05 -6.00 -16.86
C SER A 82 -9.30 -5.45 -16.18
N VAL A 83 -9.12 -4.65 -15.13
CA VAL A 83 -10.26 -4.15 -14.34
C VAL A 83 -11.00 -3.01 -15.04
N ARG A 84 -12.30 -2.92 -14.73
CA ARG A 84 -13.12 -1.77 -15.16
C ARG A 84 -12.77 -0.52 -14.35
N PRO A 85 -13.08 0.68 -14.88
CA PRO A 85 -12.79 1.95 -14.18
C PRO A 85 -13.49 2.13 -12.84
N ASP A 86 -14.51 1.34 -12.52
CA ASP A 86 -15.26 1.37 -11.26
C ASP A 86 -14.74 0.38 -10.21
N THR A 87 -13.76 -0.45 -10.54
CA THR A 87 -13.05 -1.32 -9.60
C THR A 87 -11.79 -0.65 -9.10
N GLN A 88 -11.69 -0.43 -7.79
CA GLN A 88 -10.50 0.19 -7.18
C GLN A 88 -9.32 -0.77 -7.09
N ILE A 89 -8.17 -0.32 -7.54
CA ILE A 89 -6.90 -0.99 -7.32
C ILE A 89 -6.16 -0.33 -6.16
N HIS A 90 -5.86 -1.12 -5.15
CA HIS A 90 -5.04 -0.73 -4.01
C HIS A 90 -3.67 -1.40 -4.09
N THR A 91 -2.66 -0.74 -3.55
CA THR A 91 -1.33 -1.33 -3.33
C THR A 91 -0.84 -1.05 -1.93
N HIS A 92 0.17 -1.79 -1.50
CA HIS A 92 0.85 -1.59 -0.23
C HIS A 92 2.36 -1.62 -0.44
N LEU A 93 3.03 -0.65 0.16
CA LEU A 93 4.48 -0.54 0.17
C LEU A 93 4.95 -0.58 1.63
N CYS A 94 5.82 -1.54 1.95
CA CYS A 94 6.54 -1.55 3.21
C CYS A 94 7.67 -0.51 3.16
N TYR A 95 8.06 0.01 4.32
CA TYR A 95 9.15 0.96 4.53
C TYR A 95 8.94 2.39 3.98
N SER A 96 9.56 3.38 4.63
CA SER A 96 9.17 4.79 4.56
C SER A 96 10.16 5.74 3.85
N GLU A 97 11.15 5.23 3.11
CA GLU A 97 12.07 6.08 2.35
C GLU A 97 11.68 6.14 0.86
N PHE A 98 10.73 7.00 0.52
CA PHE A 98 10.17 7.05 -0.83
C PHE A 98 10.86 8.02 -1.79
N GLY A 99 11.72 8.92 -1.32
CA GLY A 99 12.30 9.98 -2.14
C GLY A 99 12.93 9.54 -3.46
N GLN A 100 13.50 8.32 -3.51
CA GLN A 100 14.13 7.77 -4.73
C GLN A 100 13.16 7.05 -5.67
N ILE A 101 11.97 6.68 -5.20
CA ILE A 101 11.02 5.85 -5.96
C ILE A 101 9.63 6.48 -6.11
N ILE A 102 9.46 7.74 -5.71
CA ILE A 102 8.15 8.41 -5.73
C ILE A 102 7.50 8.40 -7.12
N ASP A 103 8.29 8.61 -8.17
CA ASP A 103 7.79 8.58 -9.54
C ASP A 103 7.39 7.17 -9.97
N ALA A 104 8.08 6.14 -9.49
CA ALA A 104 7.69 4.76 -9.72
C ALA A 104 6.39 4.43 -8.97
N ILE A 105 6.21 4.90 -7.73
CA ILE A 105 4.97 4.73 -6.98
C ILE A 105 3.78 5.38 -7.71
N LYS A 106 3.95 6.60 -8.22
CA LYS A 106 2.95 7.24 -9.10
C LYS A 106 2.71 6.41 -10.36
N GLY A 107 3.77 5.86 -10.93
CA GLY A 107 3.73 5.03 -12.14
C GLY A 107 2.97 3.72 -11.96
N LEU A 108 2.84 3.17 -10.74
CA LEU A 108 1.98 2.01 -10.48
C LEU A 108 0.52 2.30 -10.86
N ASP A 109 0.09 3.56 -10.79
CA ASP A 109 -1.26 3.99 -11.17
C ASP A 109 -2.35 3.27 -10.35
N ALA A 110 -2.05 2.98 -9.07
CA ALA A 110 -3.01 2.45 -8.14
C ALA A 110 -3.90 3.57 -7.58
N ASP A 111 -5.21 3.31 -7.44
CA ASP A 111 -6.16 4.30 -6.91
C ASP A 111 -5.83 4.68 -5.46
N VAL A 112 -5.31 3.72 -4.68
CA VAL A 112 -4.92 3.93 -3.28
C VAL A 112 -3.61 3.22 -2.98
N THR A 113 -2.66 3.95 -2.40
CA THR A 113 -1.40 3.40 -1.90
C THR A 113 -1.37 3.44 -0.38
N SER A 114 -1.26 2.29 0.28
CA SER A 114 -1.02 2.21 1.72
C SER A 114 0.47 2.07 2.03
N ILE A 115 0.92 2.71 3.10
CA ILE A 115 2.32 2.79 3.51
C ILE A 115 2.46 2.66 5.02
N GLU A 116 3.63 2.26 5.51
CA GLU A 116 3.96 2.32 6.93
C GLU A 116 4.26 3.76 7.35
N ALA A 117 3.60 4.26 8.40
CA ALA A 117 3.75 5.63 8.88
C ALA A 117 3.62 5.79 10.40
N ALA A 118 3.15 4.78 11.15
CA ALA A 118 2.92 4.88 12.59
C ALA A 118 4.22 5.16 13.37
N ARG A 119 5.30 4.48 13.03
CA ARG A 119 6.60 4.61 13.72
C ARG A 119 7.27 5.95 13.48
N SER A 120 7.14 6.50 12.27
CA SER A 120 7.64 7.84 11.92
C SER A 120 6.69 8.96 12.32
N LYS A 121 5.57 8.67 12.99
CA LYS A 121 4.54 9.65 13.35
C LYS A 121 4.10 10.51 12.16
N MET A 122 3.84 9.87 11.03
CA MET A 122 3.35 10.49 9.80
C MET A 122 4.38 11.39 9.06
N GLU A 123 5.68 11.39 9.41
CA GLU A 123 6.70 12.22 8.75
C GLU A 123 6.75 12.03 7.23
N VAL A 124 6.44 10.83 6.75
CA VAL A 124 6.42 10.51 5.31
C VAL A 124 5.26 11.17 4.54
N VAL A 125 4.17 11.53 5.21
CA VAL A 125 2.95 12.02 4.54
C VAL A 125 3.14 13.42 3.92
N PRO A 126 3.74 14.40 4.62
CA PRO A 126 4.11 15.67 4.01
C PRO A 126 5.06 15.53 2.81
N GLU A 127 6.04 14.64 2.87
CA GLU A 127 6.98 14.39 1.75
C GLU A 127 6.25 13.93 0.48
N LEU A 128 5.26 13.03 0.62
CA LEU A 128 4.42 12.58 -0.50
C LEU A 128 3.56 13.71 -1.06
N ALA A 129 3.01 14.56 -0.20
CA ALA A 129 2.21 15.71 -0.62
C ALA A 129 3.08 16.74 -1.38
N GLU A 130 4.28 17.05 -0.89
CA GLU A 130 5.24 17.95 -1.54
C GLU A 130 5.72 17.40 -2.89
N ALA A 131 5.88 16.08 -3.01
CA ALA A 131 6.22 15.42 -4.27
C ALA A 131 5.04 15.39 -5.27
N GLY A 132 3.89 15.94 -4.92
CA GLY A 132 2.70 15.98 -5.78
C GLY A 132 2.06 14.61 -5.99
N PHE A 133 2.07 13.74 -4.97
CA PHE A 133 1.30 12.51 -4.99
C PHE A 133 -0.19 12.85 -4.85
N ASP A 134 -0.99 12.53 -5.87
CA ASP A 134 -2.38 12.97 -6.01
C ASP A 134 -3.42 11.84 -5.93
N HIS A 135 -2.99 10.59 -5.79
CA HIS A 135 -3.85 9.43 -5.58
C HIS A 135 -4.29 9.30 -4.11
N GLY A 136 -5.15 8.34 -3.82
CA GLY A 136 -5.51 7.97 -2.46
C GLY A 136 -4.31 7.47 -1.67
N ILE A 137 -4.21 7.86 -0.41
CA ILE A 137 -3.11 7.49 0.48
C ILE A 137 -3.63 6.92 1.79
N GLY A 138 -3.10 5.77 2.19
CA GLY A 138 -3.38 5.10 3.46
C GLY A 138 -2.13 5.03 4.32
N PRO A 139 -1.73 6.10 5.03
CA PRO A 139 -0.65 6.01 5.98
C PRO A 139 -1.09 5.17 7.18
N GLY A 140 -0.32 4.14 7.53
CA GLY A 140 -0.60 3.27 8.66
C GLY A 140 -0.57 4.05 9.97
N VAL A 141 -1.58 3.84 10.80
CA VAL A 141 -1.72 4.50 12.10
C VAL A 141 -1.50 3.55 13.28
N TRP A 142 -1.21 2.29 12.99
CA TRP A 142 -0.94 1.27 13.98
C TRP A 142 0.27 0.44 13.56
N ASP A 143 1.38 0.56 14.34
CA ASP A 143 2.55 -0.32 14.21
C ASP A 143 2.18 -1.73 14.67
N ILE A 144 1.96 -2.61 13.70
CA ILE A 144 1.55 -4.01 13.95
C ILE A 144 2.68 -4.86 14.57
N HIS A 145 3.92 -4.36 14.56
CA HIS A 145 5.06 -5.03 15.18
C HIS A 145 5.16 -4.76 16.70
N ALA A 146 4.53 -3.67 17.17
CA ALA A 146 4.41 -3.41 18.59
C ALA A 146 3.42 -4.40 19.26
N PRO A 147 3.79 -5.08 20.36
CA PRO A 147 2.96 -6.14 20.95
C PRO A 147 1.80 -5.62 21.80
N ARG A 148 1.38 -4.40 21.61
CA ARG A 148 0.31 -3.74 22.38
C ARG A 148 -0.89 -3.39 21.50
N VAL A 149 -2.05 -3.30 22.10
CA VAL A 149 -3.23 -2.71 21.48
C VAL A 149 -3.08 -1.18 21.56
N PRO A 150 -3.11 -0.43 20.44
CA PRO A 150 -3.04 1.02 20.47
C PRO A 150 -4.30 1.61 21.10
N SER A 151 -4.17 2.72 21.84
CA SER A 151 -5.36 3.41 22.36
C SER A 151 -6.09 4.20 21.26
N THR A 152 -7.38 4.45 21.49
CA THR A 152 -8.18 5.27 20.56
C THR A 152 -7.61 6.69 20.46
N GLU A 153 -7.13 7.28 21.56
CA GLU A 153 -6.57 8.62 21.62
C GLU A 153 -5.29 8.74 20.78
N GLU A 154 -4.38 7.75 20.87
CA GLU A 154 -3.18 7.67 20.07
C GLU A 154 -3.50 7.59 18.58
N LEU A 155 -4.48 6.77 18.23
CA LEU A 155 -4.93 6.64 16.83
C LEU A 155 -5.60 7.92 16.31
N VAL A 156 -6.38 8.62 17.15
CA VAL A 156 -6.97 9.94 16.82
C VAL A 156 -5.87 10.96 16.50
N GLU A 157 -4.79 10.99 17.30
CA GLU A 157 -3.66 11.89 17.07
C GLU A 157 -3.02 11.61 15.70
N LEU A 158 -2.67 10.34 15.41
CA LEU A 158 -2.02 9.97 14.16
C LEU A 158 -2.91 10.19 12.92
N ILE A 159 -4.20 9.84 13.00
CA ILE A 159 -5.16 10.14 11.92
C ILE A 159 -5.30 11.64 11.72
N GLY A 160 -5.29 12.42 12.82
CA GLY A 160 -5.33 13.88 12.78
C GLY A 160 -4.15 14.48 12.02
N LEU A 161 -2.93 14.04 12.34
CA LEU A 161 -1.71 14.46 11.64
C LEU A 161 -1.77 14.15 10.14
N ALA A 162 -2.20 12.94 9.78
CA ALA A 162 -2.36 12.57 8.37
C ALA A 162 -3.40 13.45 7.66
N ALA A 163 -4.53 13.71 8.31
CA ALA A 163 -5.61 14.53 7.77
C ALA A 163 -5.31 16.04 7.71
N ASP A 164 -4.24 16.50 8.37
CA ASP A 164 -3.71 17.85 8.24
C ASP A 164 -2.74 17.97 7.06
N ALA A 165 -2.09 16.87 6.68
CA ALA A 165 -1.09 16.84 5.62
C ALA A 165 -1.67 16.60 4.22
N VAL A 166 -2.80 15.87 4.10
CA VAL A 166 -3.42 15.55 2.82
C VAL A 166 -4.92 15.80 2.83
N PRO A 167 -5.55 16.08 1.68
CA PRO A 167 -7.01 16.22 1.59
C PRO A 167 -7.73 14.98 2.12
N VAL A 168 -8.68 15.15 3.04
CA VAL A 168 -9.42 14.05 3.67
C VAL A 168 -10.18 13.16 2.67
N SER A 169 -10.53 13.68 1.50
CA SER A 169 -11.16 12.94 0.42
C SER A 169 -10.24 11.87 -0.20
N ARG A 170 -8.93 11.97 0.01
CA ARG A 170 -7.91 11.02 -0.44
C ARG A 170 -7.33 10.17 0.68
N LEU A 171 -7.68 10.48 1.96
CA LEU A 171 -7.11 9.81 3.11
C LEU A 171 -7.85 8.51 3.42
N TRP A 172 -7.10 7.43 3.51
CA TRP A 172 -7.54 6.13 4.00
C TRP A 172 -6.91 5.83 5.35
N VAL A 173 -7.58 5.06 6.19
CA VAL A 173 -7.09 4.69 7.53
C VAL A 173 -6.88 3.18 7.59
N ASN A 174 -5.66 2.78 7.87
CA ASN A 174 -5.24 1.37 7.90
C ASN A 174 -4.13 1.14 8.94
N PRO A 175 -3.86 -0.10 9.34
CA PRO A 175 -2.63 -0.46 10.04
C PRO A 175 -1.41 -0.32 9.12
N ASP A 176 -0.20 -0.28 9.70
CA ASP A 176 1.05 -0.18 8.93
C ASP A 176 1.20 -1.31 7.92
N CYS A 177 0.85 -2.53 8.28
CA CYS A 177 1.01 -3.69 7.41
C CYS A 177 -0.04 -4.77 7.72
N GLY A 178 0.10 -5.95 7.09
CA GLY A 178 -0.77 -7.11 7.30
C GLY A 178 -0.68 -7.69 8.71
N LEU A 179 -1.80 -8.10 9.27
CA LEU A 179 -1.99 -8.48 10.68
C LEU A 179 -1.55 -9.91 11.03
N LYS A 180 -0.88 -10.61 10.12
CA LYS A 180 -0.52 -12.04 10.24
C LYS A 180 0.36 -12.40 11.45
N THR A 181 1.01 -11.42 12.07
CA THR A 181 1.89 -11.62 13.24
C THR A 181 1.17 -11.38 14.57
N ARG A 182 -0.12 -11.01 14.55
CA ARG A 182 -0.92 -10.69 15.73
C ARG A 182 -1.91 -11.80 16.07
N GLY A 183 -2.19 -11.96 17.36
CA GLY A 183 -3.23 -12.85 17.86
C GLY A 183 -4.62 -12.30 17.56
N TYR A 184 -5.63 -13.16 17.49
CA TYR A 184 -6.99 -12.77 17.08
C TYR A 184 -7.62 -11.73 18.04
N GLU A 185 -7.47 -11.92 19.36
CA GLU A 185 -8.06 -11.04 20.37
C GLU A 185 -7.45 -9.63 20.32
N GLU A 186 -6.12 -9.53 20.24
CA GLU A 186 -5.45 -8.23 20.14
C GLU A 186 -5.73 -7.54 18.81
N THR A 187 -5.85 -8.30 17.71
CA THR A 187 -6.23 -7.78 16.40
C THR A 187 -7.61 -7.17 16.44
N LYS A 188 -8.59 -7.88 17.02
CA LYS A 188 -9.96 -7.39 17.15
C LYS A 188 -10.01 -6.11 17.96
N ALA A 189 -9.37 -6.08 19.14
CA ALA A 189 -9.34 -4.91 20.00
C ALA A 189 -8.69 -3.69 19.30
N SER A 190 -7.58 -3.92 18.57
CA SER A 190 -6.89 -2.86 17.84
C SER A 190 -7.75 -2.30 16.70
N LEU A 191 -8.44 -3.16 15.95
CA LEU A 191 -9.34 -2.73 14.87
C LEU A 191 -10.59 -2.01 15.42
N ASP A 192 -11.13 -2.44 16.56
CA ASP A 192 -12.24 -1.74 17.23
C ASP A 192 -11.82 -0.30 17.62
N ASN A 193 -10.61 -0.14 18.17
CA ASN A 193 -10.06 1.17 18.50
C ASN A 193 -9.78 2.02 17.23
N LEU A 194 -9.26 1.42 16.19
CA LEU A 194 -8.99 2.10 14.90
C LEU A 194 -10.27 2.64 14.26
N VAL A 195 -11.33 1.84 14.22
CA VAL A 195 -12.63 2.26 13.70
C VAL A 195 -13.23 3.36 14.58
N SER A 196 -13.11 3.25 15.91
CA SER A 196 -13.58 4.25 16.85
C SER A 196 -12.86 5.60 16.68
N ALA A 197 -11.53 5.57 16.55
CA ALA A 197 -10.71 6.74 16.30
C ALA A 197 -11.06 7.41 14.96
N THR A 198 -11.23 6.61 13.90
CA THR A 198 -11.62 7.10 12.58
C THR A 198 -12.97 7.84 12.64
N ARG A 199 -13.96 7.27 13.33
CA ARG A 199 -15.27 7.93 13.52
C ARG A 199 -15.16 9.25 14.30
N GLN A 200 -14.33 9.29 15.34
CA GLN A 200 -14.09 10.51 16.11
C GLN A 200 -13.47 11.61 15.24
N VAL A 201 -12.42 11.31 14.48
CA VAL A 201 -11.78 12.30 13.60
C VAL A 201 -12.75 12.77 12.51
N ARG A 202 -13.53 11.87 11.91
CA ARG A 202 -14.57 12.25 10.93
C ARG A 202 -15.57 13.24 11.55
N ALA A 203 -16.07 12.95 12.73
CA ALA A 203 -17.00 13.83 13.45
C ALA A 203 -16.37 15.20 13.79
N GLN A 204 -15.12 15.23 14.28
CA GLN A 204 -14.39 16.46 14.57
C GLN A 204 -14.19 17.35 13.35
N ARG A 205 -14.09 16.76 12.16
CA ARG A 205 -13.91 17.46 10.88
C ARG A 205 -15.21 17.71 10.11
N GLY A 206 -16.36 17.41 10.70
CA GLY A 206 -17.66 17.62 10.08
C GLY A 206 -17.90 16.71 8.86
N LEU A 207 -17.24 15.57 8.79
CA LEU A 207 -17.45 14.57 7.73
C LEU A 207 -18.57 13.63 8.16
N GLU A 208 -19.54 13.40 7.28
CA GLU A 208 -20.61 12.42 7.53
C GLU A 208 -20.04 11.00 7.73
N ALA A 209 -20.73 10.20 8.56
CA ALA A 209 -20.32 8.83 8.90
C ALA A 209 -20.58 7.83 7.76
#